data_2734091f632e846af46a315ed88f2485
#
_entry.id   2734091f632e846af46a315ed88f2485
#
_cell.length_a   1.000
_cell.length_b   1.000
_cell.length_c   1.000
_cell.angle_alpha   90.00
_cell.angle_beta   90.00
_cell.angle_gamma   90.00
#
_symmetry.space_group_name_H-M   'P 1'
#
loop_
_entity.id
_entity.type
_entity.pdbx_description
1 polymer ?
#
loop_
_entity_poly.entity_id
_entity_poly.type
_entity_poly.pdbx_seq_one_letter_code
_entity_poly.pdbx_strand_id
1 'polypeptide(L)'
;RPAAEVAAWTKTNGKISLLEVVKQIRPTILIGTSTDHGAFTEDVVKALCAGVERPILLPLSNPTEKIEVMPSEAIKWSDGKALISVGIPVPPVPYKGVNYEIGQANNAMLYPGLGLGVIVSGAKHVTDGMLLAAAEAVASQVNPQDEGASLLPSVNNLRASSATVAVAVAKQAVKDGVATKQPENWVQAVQDAMWQAVYE
;
A
#
# COMPACT_ATOMS: atom_id res chain seq x y z
N ARG A 1 18.08 -1.84 15.29
CA ARG A 1 18.40 -0.77 16.25
C ARG A 1 19.74 -1.06 16.91
N PRO A 2 20.52 -0.03 17.32
CA PRO A 2 21.74 -0.21 18.09
C PRO A 2 21.48 -1.02 19.39
N ALA A 3 22.41 -1.89 19.77
CA ALA A 3 22.24 -2.76 20.92
C ALA A 3 21.97 -2.00 22.23
N ALA A 4 22.54 -0.80 22.39
CA ALA A 4 22.32 0.06 23.54
C ALA A 4 20.86 0.54 23.69
N GLU A 5 20.18 0.85 22.58
CA GLU A 5 18.79 1.31 22.60
C GLU A 5 17.79 0.24 23.03
N VAL A 6 18.13 -1.04 22.79
CA VAL A 6 17.25 -2.18 23.08
C VAL A 6 17.73 -3.01 24.27
N ALA A 7 18.74 -2.52 25.01
CA ALA A 7 19.35 -3.25 26.12
C ALA A 7 18.33 -3.61 27.22
N ALA A 8 17.40 -2.71 27.50
CA ALA A 8 16.36 -2.88 28.53
C ALA A 8 15.11 -3.64 28.05
N TRP A 9 15.02 -3.99 26.75
CA TRP A 9 13.84 -4.66 26.21
C TRP A 9 13.84 -6.14 26.61
N THR A 10 12.62 -6.67 26.82
CA THR A 10 12.43 -8.08 27.17
C THR A 10 12.92 -8.99 26.05
N LYS A 11 13.72 -9.98 26.41
CA LYS A 11 14.28 -10.98 25.49
C LYS A 11 13.83 -12.39 25.89
N THR A 12 13.40 -13.14 24.89
CA THR A 12 13.11 -14.57 25.05
C THR A 12 14.14 -15.35 24.24
N ASN A 13 14.91 -16.23 24.92
CA ASN A 13 16.03 -16.96 24.30
C ASN A 13 17.03 -16.04 23.56
N GLY A 14 17.33 -14.88 24.15
CA GLY A 14 18.25 -13.88 23.56
C GLY A 14 17.66 -13.06 22.39
N LYS A 15 16.42 -13.31 21.98
CA LYS A 15 15.72 -12.60 20.88
C LYS A 15 14.65 -11.67 21.42
N ILE A 16 14.49 -10.52 20.78
CA ILE A 16 13.39 -9.58 21.03
C ILE A 16 12.23 -10.00 20.14
N SER A 17 11.05 -10.25 20.71
CA SER A 17 9.86 -10.63 19.97
C SER A 17 9.24 -9.44 19.23
N LEU A 18 8.46 -9.70 18.17
CA LEU A 18 7.69 -8.67 17.48
C LEU A 18 6.74 -7.95 18.46
N LEU A 19 6.10 -8.68 19.36
CA LEU A 19 5.21 -8.11 20.37
C LEU A 19 5.94 -7.08 21.26
N GLU A 20 7.16 -7.40 21.70
CA GLU A 20 7.97 -6.48 22.50
C GLU A 20 8.34 -5.24 21.69
N VAL A 21 8.73 -5.41 20.40
CA VAL A 21 9.02 -4.28 19.51
C VAL A 21 7.80 -3.37 19.37
N VAL A 22 6.62 -3.92 19.13
CA VAL A 22 5.38 -3.13 18.97
C VAL A 22 5.03 -2.38 20.25
N LYS A 23 5.16 -3.01 21.42
CA LYS A 23 4.90 -2.38 22.72
C LYS A 23 5.84 -1.20 23.00
N GLN A 24 7.11 -1.35 22.66
CA GLN A 24 8.13 -0.32 22.93
C GLN A 24 8.11 0.83 21.93
N ILE A 25 7.87 0.53 20.64
CA ILE A 25 7.92 1.51 19.55
C ILE A 25 6.57 2.21 19.36
N ARG A 26 5.45 1.51 19.63
CA ARG A 26 4.08 1.97 19.34
C ARG A 26 3.93 2.49 17.91
N PRO A 27 4.22 1.68 16.89
CA PRO A 27 4.17 2.12 15.51
C PRO A 27 2.72 2.41 15.10
N THR A 28 2.53 3.32 14.15
CA THR A 28 1.22 3.61 13.53
C THR A 28 0.95 2.68 12.34
N ILE A 29 2.00 2.14 11.74
CA ILE A 29 1.97 1.24 10.58
C ILE A 29 2.83 0.03 10.88
N LEU A 30 2.29 -1.16 10.64
CA LEU A 30 3.02 -2.43 10.72
C LEU A 30 3.02 -3.11 9.35
N ILE A 31 4.22 -3.31 8.80
CA ILE A 31 4.42 -3.94 7.49
C ILE A 31 5.06 -5.31 7.68
N GLY A 32 4.45 -6.33 7.09
CA GLY A 32 4.94 -7.71 7.08
C GLY A 32 5.43 -8.13 5.70
N THR A 33 6.68 -8.57 5.64
CA THR A 33 7.34 -9.18 4.47
C THR A 33 8.18 -10.38 4.92
N SER A 34 7.76 -11.02 6.01
CA SER A 34 8.55 -12.02 6.73
C SER A 34 8.44 -13.42 6.14
N THR A 35 7.36 -13.70 5.39
CA THR A 35 6.96 -15.06 4.98
C THR A 35 6.71 -16.03 6.15
N ASP A 36 6.54 -15.48 7.36
CA ASP A 36 6.26 -16.22 8.59
C ASP A 36 4.76 -16.15 8.88
N HIS A 37 4.05 -17.24 8.58
CA HIS A 37 2.59 -17.31 8.71
C HIS A 37 2.14 -17.05 10.14
N GLY A 38 1.19 -16.11 10.30
CA GLY A 38 0.64 -15.77 11.61
C GLY A 38 1.58 -14.96 12.50
N ALA A 39 2.65 -14.37 11.96
CA ALA A 39 3.58 -13.55 12.73
C ALA A 39 2.91 -12.33 13.40
N PHE A 40 1.82 -11.82 12.83
CA PHE A 40 1.00 -10.78 13.46
C PHE A 40 -0.09 -11.45 14.31
N THR A 41 0.30 -11.94 15.47
CA THR A 41 -0.61 -12.59 16.43
C THR A 41 -1.67 -11.62 16.97
N GLU A 42 -2.71 -12.15 17.60
CA GLU A 42 -3.75 -11.35 18.28
C GLU A 42 -3.14 -10.33 19.26
N ASP A 43 -2.14 -10.75 20.05
CA ASP A 43 -1.47 -9.86 21.00
C ASP A 43 -0.72 -8.73 20.31
N VAL A 44 -0.09 -8.99 19.16
CA VAL A 44 0.60 -7.97 18.34
C VAL A 44 -0.40 -6.96 17.81
N VAL A 45 -1.51 -7.41 17.23
CA VAL A 45 -2.56 -6.52 16.70
C VAL A 45 -3.21 -5.69 17.82
N LYS A 46 -3.52 -6.31 18.96
CA LYS A 46 -4.06 -5.60 20.13
C LYS A 46 -3.09 -4.57 20.71
N ALA A 47 -1.80 -4.91 20.78
CA ALA A 47 -0.77 -3.99 21.25
C ALA A 47 -0.62 -2.78 20.30
N LEU A 48 -0.73 -3.00 18.99
CA LEU A 48 -0.73 -1.93 17.99
C LEU A 48 -1.94 -1.00 18.18
N CYS A 49 -3.14 -1.56 18.32
CA CYS A 49 -4.38 -0.80 18.55
C CYS A 49 -4.39 -0.04 19.88
N ALA A 50 -3.66 -0.49 20.88
CA ALA A 50 -3.53 0.23 22.15
C ALA A 50 -2.71 1.54 22.03
N GLY A 51 -1.87 1.64 21.00
CA GLY A 51 -1.04 2.82 20.75
C GLY A 51 -1.60 3.79 19.72
N VAL A 52 -2.56 3.34 18.89
CA VAL A 52 -3.09 4.09 17.74
C VAL A 52 -4.57 3.80 17.56
N GLU A 53 -5.38 4.82 17.36
CA GLU A 53 -6.82 4.67 17.18
C GLU A 53 -7.17 3.87 15.90
N ARG A 54 -6.52 4.16 14.79
CA ARG A 54 -6.70 3.50 13.48
C ARG A 54 -5.34 3.08 12.90
N PRO A 55 -4.76 1.98 13.37
CA PRO A 55 -3.48 1.50 12.86
C PRO A 55 -3.59 0.96 11.44
N ILE A 56 -2.49 1.02 10.69
CA ILE A 56 -2.38 0.41 9.36
C ILE A 56 -1.63 -0.92 9.48
N LEU A 57 -2.23 -1.98 8.94
CA LEU A 57 -1.65 -3.32 8.85
C LEU A 57 -1.44 -3.70 7.39
N LEU A 58 -0.21 -3.97 7.01
CA LEU A 58 0.19 -4.38 5.67
C LEU A 58 0.89 -5.75 5.72
N PRO A 59 0.15 -6.87 5.89
CA PRO A 59 0.71 -8.22 5.78
C PRO A 59 0.84 -8.57 4.29
N LEU A 60 2.05 -8.36 3.73
CA LEU A 60 2.28 -8.39 2.29
C LEU A 60 2.87 -9.70 1.78
N SER A 61 3.16 -10.66 2.66
CA SER A 61 3.74 -11.94 2.24
C SER A 61 2.80 -12.77 1.38
N ASN A 62 3.36 -13.44 0.39
CA ASN A 62 2.71 -14.34 -0.54
C ASN A 62 3.37 -15.73 -0.50
N PRO A 63 2.66 -16.81 -0.78
CA PRO A 63 1.20 -16.95 -0.98
C PRO A 63 0.43 -16.95 0.37
N THR A 64 -0.85 -17.32 0.34
CA THR A 64 -1.74 -17.30 1.53
C THR A 64 -1.16 -18.03 2.74
N GLU A 65 -0.44 -19.14 2.53
CA GLU A 65 0.19 -19.92 3.59
C GLU A 65 1.36 -19.20 4.27
N LYS A 66 1.75 -18.03 3.77
CA LYS A 66 2.86 -17.22 4.28
C LYS A 66 2.46 -15.84 4.77
N ILE A 67 1.17 -15.50 4.68
CA ILE A 67 0.68 -14.21 5.15
C ILE A 67 0.83 -14.06 6.66
N GLU A 68 1.24 -12.92 7.13
CA GLU A 68 1.48 -12.66 8.56
C GLU A 68 0.18 -12.66 9.39
N VAL A 69 -0.95 -12.29 8.80
CA VAL A 69 -2.29 -12.39 9.40
C VAL A 69 -3.36 -12.34 8.32
N MET A 70 -4.42 -13.12 8.48
CA MET A 70 -5.59 -13.01 7.61
C MET A 70 -6.39 -11.76 7.95
N PRO A 71 -6.93 -11.03 6.94
CA PRO A 71 -7.73 -9.82 7.19
C PRO A 71 -8.92 -10.04 8.14
N SER A 72 -9.58 -11.18 8.06
CA SER A 72 -10.70 -11.52 8.95
C SER A 72 -10.31 -11.58 10.43
N GLU A 73 -9.12 -12.09 10.72
CA GLU A 73 -8.56 -12.12 12.07
C GLU A 73 -8.14 -10.73 12.52
N ALA A 74 -7.41 -10.01 11.68
CA ALA A 74 -6.94 -8.66 11.99
C ALA A 74 -8.09 -7.67 12.24
N ILE A 75 -9.17 -7.73 11.45
CA ILE A 75 -10.39 -6.92 11.66
C ILE A 75 -11.04 -7.29 12.98
N LYS A 76 -11.20 -8.59 13.28
CA LYS A 76 -11.77 -9.06 14.54
C LYS A 76 -10.95 -8.62 15.75
N TRP A 77 -9.62 -8.80 15.72
CA TRP A 77 -8.73 -8.49 16.84
C TRP A 77 -8.54 -6.97 17.06
N SER A 78 -8.69 -6.17 16.00
CA SER A 78 -8.67 -4.71 16.07
C SER A 78 -10.02 -4.08 16.37
N ASP A 79 -11.08 -4.90 16.52
CA ASP A 79 -12.46 -4.43 16.66
C ASP A 79 -12.93 -3.52 15.50
N GLY A 80 -12.51 -3.85 14.27
CA GLY A 80 -12.81 -3.09 13.07
C GLY A 80 -12.01 -1.80 12.88
N LYS A 81 -11.07 -1.49 13.77
CA LYS A 81 -10.32 -0.21 13.74
C LYS A 81 -9.18 -0.21 12.73
N ALA A 82 -8.54 -1.36 12.50
CA ALA A 82 -7.39 -1.43 11.62
C ALA A 82 -7.75 -1.20 10.16
N LEU A 83 -6.92 -0.39 9.48
CA LEU A 83 -6.91 -0.26 8.03
C LEU A 83 -5.98 -1.32 7.45
N ILE A 84 -6.48 -2.14 6.52
CA ILE A 84 -5.76 -3.35 6.09
C ILE A 84 -5.62 -3.37 4.58
N SER A 85 -4.42 -3.70 4.12
CA SER A 85 -4.15 -4.09 2.74
C SER A 85 -3.17 -5.24 2.72
N VAL A 86 -3.37 -6.20 1.82
CA VAL A 86 -2.63 -7.47 1.81
C VAL A 86 -2.00 -7.76 0.44
N GLY A 87 -1.00 -8.63 0.39
CA GLY A 87 -0.33 -9.01 -0.86
C GLY A 87 -1.13 -9.98 -1.74
N ILE A 88 -2.15 -10.63 -1.18
CA ILE A 88 -2.98 -11.64 -1.85
C ILE A 88 -4.39 -11.11 -2.15
N PRO A 89 -5.11 -11.65 -3.14
CA PRO A 89 -6.51 -11.31 -3.33
C PRO A 89 -7.35 -11.96 -2.23
N VAL A 90 -8.19 -11.15 -1.57
CA VAL A 90 -9.17 -11.62 -0.57
C VAL A 90 -10.52 -10.94 -0.79
N PRO A 91 -11.63 -11.66 -0.54
CA PRO A 91 -12.94 -11.06 -0.58
C PRO A 91 -13.13 -10.06 0.56
N PRO A 92 -14.11 -9.15 0.46
CA PRO A 92 -14.50 -8.30 1.56
C PRO A 92 -14.84 -9.09 2.83
N VAL A 93 -14.56 -8.51 3.99
CA VAL A 93 -14.74 -9.15 5.30
C VAL A 93 -15.93 -8.53 6.03
N PRO A 94 -17.03 -9.27 6.24
CA PRO A 94 -18.14 -8.77 7.05
C PRO A 94 -17.79 -8.84 8.54
N TYR A 95 -17.97 -7.72 9.26
CA TYR A 95 -17.78 -7.66 10.71
C TYR A 95 -18.69 -6.60 11.34
N LYS A 96 -19.48 -6.97 12.34
CA LYS A 96 -20.40 -6.08 13.08
C LYS A 96 -21.31 -5.22 12.19
N GLY A 97 -21.82 -5.76 11.09
CA GLY A 97 -22.72 -5.06 10.17
C GLY A 97 -22.01 -4.18 9.14
N VAL A 98 -20.71 -4.09 9.19
CA VAL A 98 -19.88 -3.39 8.20
C VAL A 98 -19.21 -4.39 7.28
N ASN A 99 -19.13 -4.06 5.99
CA ASN A 99 -18.38 -4.85 5.00
C ASN A 99 -17.05 -4.16 4.72
N TYR A 100 -15.95 -4.76 5.17
CA TYR A 100 -14.61 -4.21 5.03
C TYR A 100 -14.00 -4.61 3.69
N GLU A 101 -13.77 -3.64 2.82
CA GLU A 101 -13.07 -3.83 1.57
C GLU A 101 -11.56 -3.96 1.81
N ILE A 102 -10.97 -5.05 1.32
CA ILE A 102 -9.54 -5.33 1.53
C ILE A 102 -8.75 -4.98 0.27
N GLY A 103 -7.90 -3.98 0.36
CA GLY A 103 -7.01 -3.60 -0.73
C GLY A 103 -5.95 -4.66 -1.00
N GLN A 104 -5.70 -4.97 -2.27
CA GLN A 104 -4.56 -5.79 -2.64
C GLN A 104 -3.37 -4.88 -2.98
N ALA A 105 -2.29 -4.99 -2.23
CA ALA A 105 -1.02 -4.33 -2.54
C ALA A 105 -0.33 -5.09 -3.68
N ASN A 106 -0.45 -4.54 -4.88
CA ASN A 106 0.12 -5.15 -6.08
C ASN A 106 0.85 -4.09 -6.91
N ASN A 107 2.02 -4.45 -7.41
CA ASN A 107 2.85 -3.59 -8.24
C ASN A 107 2.13 -3.09 -9.52
N ALA A 108 1.13 -3.83 -9.99
CA ALA A 108 0.30 -3.44 -11.13
C ALA A 108 -0.47 -2.13 -10.92
N MET A 109 -0.65 -1.69 -9.68
CA MET A 109 -1.31 -0.40 -9.39
C MET A 109 -0.43 0.80 -9.70
N LEU A 110 0.88 0.64 -9.66
CA LEU A 110 1.83 1.75 -9.77
C LEU A 110 2.65 1.70 -11.06
N TYR A 111 3.30 0.58 -11.35
CA TYR A 111 4.31 0.53 -12.41
C TYR A 111 3.81 0.79 -13.83
N PRO A 112 2.63 0.31 -14.26
CA PRO A 112 2.15 0.64 -15.61
C PRO A 112 1.93 2.14 -15.78
N GLY A 113 1.33 2.81 -14.77
CA GLY A 113 1.13 4.26 -14.78
C GLY A 113 2.44 5.04 -14.70
N LEU A 114 3.39 4.61 -13.86
CA LEU A 114 4.72 5.20 -13.78
C LEU A 114 5.45 5.13 -15.12
N GLY A 115 5.49 3.95 -15.74
CA GLY A 115 6.13 3.76 -17.05
C GLY A 115 5.47 4.57 -18.15
N LEU A 116 4.14 4.60 -18.20
CA LEU A 116 3.39 5.39 -19.16
C LEU A 116 3.65 6.90 -18.97
N GLY A 117 3.71 7.39 -17.74
CA GLY A 117 4.04 8.78 -17.42
C GLY A 117 5.44 9.18 -17.89
N VAL A 118 6.43 8.29 -17.74
CA VAL A 118 7.78 8.47 -18.25
C VAL A 118 7.78 8.57 -19.79
N ILE A 119 7.04 7.68 -20.47
CA ILE A 119 6.96 7.64 -21.93
C ILE A 119 6.30 8.92 -22.48
N VAL A 120 5.16 9.32 -21.90
CA VAL A 120 4.39 10.47 -22.37
C VAL A 120 5.14 11.79 -22.14
N SER A 121 5.82 11.94 -21.01
CA SER A 121 6.66 13.11 -20.71
C SER A 121 8.01 13.09 -21.42
N GLY A 122 8.44 11.93 -21.94
CA GLY A 122 9.79 11.74 -22.46
C GLY A 122 10.85 12.00 -21.39
N ALA A 123 10.58 11.63 -20.14
CA ALA A 123 11.50 11.87 -19.03
C ALA A 123 12.83 11.14 -19.23
N LYS A 124 13.93 11.84 -19.00
CA LYS A 124 15.31 11.31 -19.18
C LYS A 124 15.67 10.25 -18.13
N HIS A 125 15.10 10.34 -16.95
CA HIS A 125 15.23 9.40 -15.85
C HIS A 125 14.05 9.56 -14.89
N VAL A 126 13.84 8.57 -14.02
CA VAL A 126 12.84 8.62 -12.94
C VAL A 126 13.46 9.34 -11.75
N THR A 127 12.73 10.30 -11.17
CA THR A 127 13.11 11.03 -9.96
C THR A 127 12.34 10.52 -8.74
N ASP A 128 12.82 10.81 -7.52
CA ASP A 128 12.08 10.54 -6.29
C ASP A 128 10.73 11.28 -6.26
N GLY A 129 10.70 12.51 -6.85
CA GLY A 129 9.45 13.26 -7.01
C GLY A 129 8.41 12.53 -7.86
N MET A 130 8.84 11.89 -8.96
CA MET A 130 7.95 11.08 -9.80
C MET A 130 7.44 9.82 -9.07
N LEU A 131 8.28 9.17 -8.26
CA LEU A 131 7.86 8.03 -7.43
C LEU A 131 6.84 8.45 -6.38
N LEU A 132 7.07 9.58 -5.70
CA LEU A 132 6.13 10.13 -4.74
C LEU A 132 4.80 10.50 -5.40
N ALA A 133 4.84 11.21 -6.54
CA ALA A 133 3.63 11.56 -7.28
C ALA A 133 2.82 10.32 -7.73
N ALA A 134 3.51 9.23 -8.10
CA ALA A 134 2.85 7.97 -8.42
C ALA A 134 2.14 7.37 -7.19
N ALA A 135 2.80 7.34 -6.04
CA ALA A 135 2.22 6.81 -4.80
C ALA A 135 1.02 7.66 -4.33
N GLU A 136 1.14 8.98 -4.36
CA GLU A 136 0.05 9.90 -4.03
C GLU A 136 -1.14 9.75 -4.98
N ALA A 137 -0.89 9.57 -6.27
CA ALA A 137 -1.92 9.34 -7.27
C ALA A 137 -2.68 8.01 -7.06
N VAL A 138 -2.02 6.97 -6.57
CA VAL A 138 -2.69 5.73 -6.17
C VAL A 138 -3.53 5.97 -4.92
N ALA A 139 -2.95 6.58 -3.87
CA ALA A 139 -3.60 6.82 -2.59
C ALA A 139 -4.83 7.72 -2.71
N SER A 140 -4.80 8.73 -3.61
CA SER A 140 -5.91 9.68 -3.81
C SER A 140 -7.19 9.07 -4.40
N GLN A 141 -7.14 7.82 -4.85
CA GLN A 141 -8.29 7.15 -5.48
C GLN A 141 -9.24 6.50 -4.46
N VAL A 142 -8.87 6.49 -3.20
CA VAL A 142 -9.68 5.93 -2.10
C VAL A 142 -9.79 6.94 -0.97
N ASN A 143 -10.89 6.89 -0.23
CA ASN A 143 -11.06 7.65 0.99
C ASN A 143 -11.02 6.69 2.21
N PRO A 144 -9.90 6.57 2.91
CA PRO A 144 -9.79 5.65 4.05
C PRO A 144 -10.59 6.11 5.27
N GLN A 145 -11.23 7.29 5.24
CA GLN A 145 -12.11 7.76 6.32
C GLN A 145 -13.50 7.11 6.28
N ASP A 146 -13.91 6.61 5.13
CA ASP A 146 -15.19 5.92 4.99
C ASP A 146 -15.14 4.59 5.77
N GLU A 147 -16.25 4.23 6.41
CA GLU A 147 -16.33 3.01 7.19
C GLU A 147 -16.21 1.77 6.28
N GLY A 148 -15.32 0.86 6.61
CA GLY A 148 -15.06 -0.33 5.80
C GLY A 148 -14.28 -0.07 4.50
N ALA A 149 -13.80 1.15 4.26
CA ALA A 149 -13.06 1.47 3.04
C ALA A 149 -11.72 0.74 2.94
N SER A 150 -11.35 0.43 1.70
CA SER A 150 -10.01 -0.08 1.36
C SER A 150 -8.94 1.00 1.49
N LEU A 151 -7.69 0.60 1.73
CA LEU A 151 -6.51 1.49 1.66
C LEU A 151 -6.02 1.73 0.23
N LEU A 152 -6.40 0.86 -0.71
CA LEU A 152 -5.92 0.90 -2.09
C LEU A 152 -7.10 0.75 -3.06
N PRO A 153 -7.01 1.31 -4.27
CA PRO A 153 -8.03 1.12 -5.29
C PRO A 153 -8.14 -0.36 -5.69
N SER A 154 -9.31 -0.73 -6.22
CA SER A 154 -9.52 -2.09 -6.71
C SER A 154 -8.62 -2.42 -7.89
N VAL A 155 -8.05 -3.62 -7.89
CA VAL A 155 -7.29 -4.16 -9.04
C VAL A 155 -8.13 -4.29 -10.32
N ASN A 156 -9.45 -4.31 -10.20
CA ASN A 156 -10.35 -4.33 -11.35
C ASN A 156 -10.34 -3.01 -12.15
N ASN A 157 -9.84 -1.93 -11.55
CA ASN A 157 -9.78 -0.60 -12.16
C ASN A 157 -8.36 -0.21 -12.61
N LEU A 158 -7.47 -1.18 -12.82
CA LEU A 158 -6.05 -0.93 -13.13
C LEU A 158 -5.83 0.03 -14.30
N ARG A 159 -6.66 -0.05 -15.35
CA ARG A 159 -6.53 0.83 -16.51
C ARG A 159 -6.76 2.30 -16.15
N ALA A 160 -7.81 2.60 -15.41
CA ALA A 160 -8.12 3.95 -14.95
C ALA A 160 -7.09 4.44 -13.93
N SER A 161 -6.70 3.59 -12.98
CA SER A 161 -5.64 3.89 -12.01
C SER A 161 -4.32 4.21 -12.69
N SER A 162 -3.92 3.41 -13.69
CA SER A 162 -2.69 3.64 -14.46
C SER A 162 -2.72 4.98 -15.21
N ALA A 163 -3.86 5.37 -15.79
CA ALA A 163 -4.00 6.67 -16.44
C ALA A 163 -3.83 7.82 -15.44
N THR A 164 -4.45 7.72 -14.27
CA THR A 164 -4.32 8.72 -13.18
C THR A 164 -2.87 8.87 -12.73
N VAL A 165 -2.19 7.75 -12.47
CA VAL A 165 -0.78 7.72 -12.10
C VAL A 165 0.09 8.31 -13.19
N ALA A 166 -0.14 7.96 -14.47
CA ALA A 166 0.65 8.45 -15.60
C ALA A 166 0.58 9.97 -15.74
N VAL A 167 -0.61 10.56 -15.58
CA VAL A 167 -0.78 12.02 -15.61
C VAL A 167 -0.01 12.70 -14.48
N ALA A 168 -0.08 12.16 -13.26
CA ALA A 168 0.63 12.71 -12.10
C ALA A 168 2.16 12.65 -12.29
N VAL A 169 2.65 11.49 -12.70
CA VAL A 169 4.08 11.26 -12.97
C VAL A 169 4.60 12.18 -14.08
N ALA A 170 3.86 12.31 -15.20
CA ALA A 170 4.27 13.14 -16.31
C ALA A 170 4.33 14.63 -15.94
N LYS A 171 3.35 15.11 -15.19
CA LYS A 171 3.37 16.49 -14.64
C LYS A 171 4.53 16.71 -13.68
N GLN A 172 4.85 15.72 -12.85
CA GLN A 172 5.99 15.81 -11.94
C GLN A 172 7.32 15.82 -12.69
N ALA A 173 7.47 15.02 -13.75
CA ALA A 173 8.66 15.03 -14.60
C ALA A 173 8.97 16.43 -15.18
N VAL A 174 7.93 17.21 -15.51
CA VAL A 174 8.10 18.61 -15.93
C VAL A 174 8.60 19.47 -14.79
N LYS A 175 8.00 19.36 -13.60
CA LYS A 175 8.41 20.12 -12.41
C LYS A 175 9.86 19.84 -12.03
N ASP A 176 10.29 18.59 -12.17
CA ASP A 176 11.64 18.15 -11.86
C ASP A 176 12.67 18.48 -12.98
N GLY A 177 12.21 19.07 -14.10
CA GLY A 177 13.06 19.48 -15.22
C GLY A 177 13.64 18.33 -16.02
N VAL A 178 13.08 17.12 -15.91
CA VAL A 178 13.56 15.91 -16.60
C VAL A 178 12.73 15.56 -17.83
N ALA A 179 11.55 16.16 -18.02
CA ALA A 179 10.70 15.95 -19.17
C ALA A 179 11.27 16.57 -20.44
N THR A 180 11.09 15.89 -21.58
CA THR A 180 11.42 16.43 -22.93
C THR A 180 10.19 16.77 -23.76
N LYS A 181 8.99 16.38 -23.28
CA LYS A 181 7.70 16.66 -23.91
C LYS A 181 6.79 17.33 -22.89
N GLN A 182 5.97 18.27 -23.37
CA GLN A 182 4.99 18.97 -22.54
C GLN A 182 3.73 19.24 -23.38
N PRO A 183 2.84 18.23 -23.52
CA PRO A 183 1.59 18.39 -24.27
C PRO A 183 0.67 19.37 -23.53
N GLU A 184 -0.23 20.04 -24.27
CA GLU A 184 -1.22 20.95 -23.71
C GLU A 184 -2.24 20.20 -22.82
N ASN A 185 -2.61 18.98 -23.22
CA ASN A 185 -3.55 18.13 -22.48
C ASN A 185 -2.90 16.78 -22.11
N TRP A 186 -2.48 16.67 -20.86
CA TRP A 186 -1.88 15.46 -20.32
C TRP A 186 -2.81 14.24 -20.31
N VAL A 187 -4.10 14.46 -20.03
CA VAL A 187 -5.09 13.36 -19.99
C VAL A 187 -5.24 12.76 -21.38
N GLN A 188 -5.39 13.60 -22.39
CA GLN A 188 -5.48 13.15 -23.79
C GLN A 188 -4.21 12.45 -24.24
N ALA A 189 -3.04 13.03 -23.96
CA ALA A 189 -1.75 12.44 -24.33
C ALA A 189 -1.52 11.05 -23.68
N VAL A 190 -1.97 10.88 -22.45
CA VAL A 190 -1.93 9.58 -21.75
C VAL A 190 -2.88 8.59 -22.40
N GLN A 191 -4.13 9.00 -22.69
CA GLN A 191 -5.13 8.14 -23.34
C GLN A 191 -4.67 7.67 -24.73
N ASP A 192 -4.09 8.56 -25.53
CA ASP A 192 -3.59 8.27 -26.88
C ASP A 192 -2.39 7.30 -26.85
N ALA A 193 -1.57 7.38 -25.78
CA ALA A 193 -0.42 6.50 -25.59
C ALA A 193 -0.78 5.14 -24.95
N MET A 194 -1.98 5.00 -24.39
CA MET A 194 -2.42 3.74 -23.81
C MET A 194 -2.73 2.72 -24.90
N TRP A 195 -2.15 1.52 -24.76
CA TRP A 195 -2.44 0.42 -25.65
C TRP A 195 -3.94 0.12 -25.75
N GLN A 196 -4.44 -0.09 -26.95
CA GLN A 196 -5.81 -0.48 -27.23
C GLN A 196 -5.83 -1.93 -27.76
N ALA A 197 -6.77 -2.73 -27.25
CA ALA A 197 -6.99 -4.10 -27.69
C ALA A 197 -7.82 -4.13 -29.00
N VAL A 198 -7.27 -3.56 -30.06
CA VAL A 198 -7.87 -3.59 -31.41
C VAL A 198 -7.03 -4.49 -32.30
N TYR A 199 -7.68 -5.35 -33.06
CA TYR A 199 -7.06 -6.17 -34.08
C TYR A 199 -7.45 -5.55 -35.43
N GLU A 200 -6.44 -5.21 -36.23
CA GLU A 200 -6.64 -4.82 -37.65
C GLU A 200 -6.83 -6.04 -38.52
#